data_531cc913fb06fd586873b026ed596a4d
#
_entry.id   531cc913fb06fd586873b026ed596a4d
#
_cell.length_a   1.000
_cell.length_b   1.000
_cell.length_c   1.000
_cell.angle_alpha   90.00
_cell.angle_beta   90.00
_cell.angle_gamma   90.00
#
_symmetry.space_group_name_H-M   'P 1'
#
loop_
_entity.id
_entity.type
_entity.pdbx_description
1 polymer ?
#
loop_
_entity_poly.entity_id
_entity_poly.type
_entity_poly.pdbx_seq_one_letter_code
_entity_poly.pdbx_strand_id
1 'polypeptide(L)'
;GLKAGIDCFVDDGVVIVAAAREALERNLITTEDIDRAIRHSFGTRIRLGIYDALPRNPYANVPDDFLCCDEHCALTLEAATKSVVLLKNENDLLPFTKDTTENIAVIGPLSDVWYKDWYCGQPPYTITPLAGIKDTAKNATLLTTNGCDKIQLQYKDSYIGLDENSGLILTDKEHA
;
A
#
# COMPACT_ATOMS: atom_id res chain seq x y z
N GLY A 1 -18.65 10.28 18.60
CA GLY A 1 -17.34 10.63 18.06
C GLY A 1 -16.65 11.72 18.86
N LEU A 2 -17.09 12.99 18.82
CA LEU A 2 -16.42 14.14 19.47
C LEU A 2 -16.16 13.95 20.98
N LYS A 3 -17.14 13.50 21.75
CA LYS A 3 -16.95 13.21 23.19
C LYS A 3 -15.98 12.06 23.47
N ALA A 4 -15.79 11.16 22.49
CA ALA A 4 -14.85 10.06 22.59
C ALA A 4 -13.42 10.43 22.13
N GLY A 5 -13.20 11.71 21.75
CA GLY A 5 -11.88 12.23 21.38
C GLY A 5 -11.56 12.21 19.88
N ILE A 6 -12.55 12.01 19.01
CA ILE A 6 -12.34 12.19 17.57
C ILE A 6 -12.27 13.68 17.27
N ASP A 7 -11.14 14.12 16.75
CA ASP A 7 -10.88 15.55 16.46
C ASP A 7 -11.08 15.91 14.97
N CYS A 8 -11.05 14.91 14.08
CA CYS A 8 -11.23 15.11 12.64
C CYS A 8 -12.05 13.95 12.06
N PHE A 9 -13.06 14.27 11.28
CA PHE A 9 -13.86 13.30 10.56
C PHE A 9 -13.49 13.36 9.08
N VAL A 10 -13.11 12.20 8.53
CA VAL A 10 -12.75 12.05 7.11
C VAL A 10 -13.88 11.31 6.42
N ASP A 11 -14.99 12.02 6.20
CA ASP A 11 -16.21 11.51 5.60
C ASP A 11 -16.95 12.65 4.89
N ASP A 12 -18.16 12.41 4.40
CA ASP A 12 -18.99 13.45 3.76
C ASP A 12 -19.21 14.64 4.71
N GLY A 13 -18.58 15.76 4.34
CA GLY A 13 -18.63 16.98 5.16
C GLY A 13 -20.04 17.55 5.34
N VAL A 14 -20.94 17.36 4.38
CA VAL A 14 -22.34 17.85 4.47
C VAL A 14 -23.08 17.06 5.54
N VAL A 15 -22.93 15.74 5.52
CA VAL A 15 -23.55 14.84 6.50
C VAL A 15 -22.99 15.11 7.91
N ILE A 16 -21.66 15.24 8.04
CA ILE A 16 -21.01 15.51 9.33
C ILE A 16 -21.46 16.85 9.93
N VAL A 17 -21.52 17.91 9.13
CA VAL A 17 -21.95 19.23 9.63
C VAL A 17 -23.42 19.22 10.04
N ALA A 18 -24.30 18.57 9.27
CA ALA A 18 -25.71 18.43 9.61
C ALA A 18 -25.89 17.66 10.93
N ALA A 19 -25.20 16.53 11.07
CA ALA A 19 -25.23 15.71 12.28
C ALA A 19 -24.68 16.46 13.51
N ALA A 20 -23.62 17.26 13.35
CA ALA A 20 -23.08 18.07 14.43
C ALA A 20 -24.06 19.17 14.90
N ARG A 21 -24.76 19.83 13.96
CA ARG A 21 -25.82 20.83 14.28
C ARG A 21 -26.96 20.18 15.07
N GLU A 22 -27.49 19.08 14.57
CA GLU A 22 -28.53 18.32 15.27
C GLU A 22 -28.09 17.89 16.67
N ALA A 23 -26.88 17.42 16.81
CA ALA A 23 -26.31 17.01 18.08
C ALA A 23 -26.21 18.16 19.10
N LEU A 24 -25.86 19.39 18.64
CA LEU A 24 -25.86 20.60 19.46
C LEU A 24 -27.30 20.97 19.90
N GLU A 25 -28.26 21.00 18.97
CA GLU A 25 -29.68 21.31 19.25
C GLU A 25 -30.29 20.35 20.28
N ARG A 26 -29.87 19.08 20.19
CA ARG A 26 -30.30 18.01 21.13
C ARG A 26 -29.49 17.97 22.41
N ASN A 27 -28.54 18.86 22.63
CA ASN A 27 -27.62 18.87 23.78
C ASN A 27 -26.83 17.55 23.97
N LEU A 28 -26.57 16.83 22.88
CA LEU A 28 -25.74 15.64 22.87
C LEU A 28 -24.24 15.95 22.91
N ILE A 29 -23.87 17.10 22.35
CA ILE A 29 -22.52 17.69 22.43
C ILE A 29 -22.64 19.15 22.81
N THR A 30 -21.51 19.76 23.18
CA THR A 30 -21.41 21.18 23.52
C THR A 30 -20.44 21.89 22.56
N THR A 31 -20.42 23.21 22.58
CA THR A 31 -19.43 24.02 21.86
C THR A 31 -18.02 23.71 22.35
N GLU A 32 -17.84 23.44 23.63
CA GLU A 32 -16.55 23.06 24.20
C GLU A 32 -16.02 21.73 23.65
N ASP A 33 -16.90 20.78 23.32
CA ASP A 33 -16.51 19.52 22.66
C ASP A 33 -15.94 19.80 21.25
N ILE A 34 -16.58 20.72 20.53
CA ILE A 34 -16.12 21.17 19.18
C ILE A 34 -14.81 21.95 19.31
N ASP A 35 -14.73 22.90 20.23
CA ASP A 35 -13.54 23.72 20.44
C ASP A 35 -12.32 22.87 20.81
N ARG A 36 -12.51 21.82 21.61
CA ARG A 36 -11.45 20.89 21.92
C ARG A 36 -10.92 20.19 20.66
N ALA A 37 -11.79 19.67 19.82
CA ALA A 37 -11.43 19.02 18.57
C ALA A 37 -10.69 19.98 17.61
N ILE A 38 -11.19 21.24 17.51
CA ILE A 38 -10.54 22.29 16.72
C ILE A 38 -9.14 22.59 17.25
N ARG A 39 -8.97 22.78 18.57
CA ARG A 39 -7.65 23.07 19.17
C ARG A 39 -6.65 21.96 18.87
N HIS A 40 -7.03 20.70 18.92
CA HIS A 40 -6.15 19.57 18.60
C HIS A 40 -5.77 19.56 17.11
N SER A 41 -6.77 19.65 16.21
CA SER A 41 -6.54 19.64 14.77
C SER A 41 -5.69 20.83 14.31
N PHE A 42 -6.06 22.04 14.72
CA PHE A 42 -5.33 23.26 14.34
C PHE A 42 -3.99 23.36 15.07
N GLY A 43 -3.90 22.92 16.32
CA GLY A 43 -2.64 22.85 17.05
C GLY A 43 -1.59 22.02 16.35
N THR A 44 -1.97 20.90 15.74
CA THR A 44 -1.08 20.08 14.91
C THR A 44 -0.66 20.83 13.65
N ARG A 45 -1.58 21.45 12.94
CA ARG A 45 -1.29 22.22 11.72
C ARG A 45 -0.38 23.43 11.99
N ILE A 46 -0.58 24.11 13.12
CA ILE A 46 0.26 25.23 13.55
C ILE A 46 1.69 24.73 13.83
N ARG A 47 1.84 23.61 14.55
CA ARG A 47 3.16 23.03 14.82
C ARG A 47 3.88 22.58 13.55
N LEU A 48 3.16 22.14 12.54
CA LEU A 48 3.68 21.81 11.22
C LEU A 48 4.00 23.02 10.35
N GLY A 49 3.72 24.25 10.82
CA GLY A 49 3.98 25.49 10.09
C GLY A 49 3.10 25.68 8.85
N ILE A 50 1.92 25.01 8.77
CA ILE A 50 1.05 25.10 7.58
C ILE A 50 0.57 26.54 7.32
N TYR A 51 0.44 27.34 8.36
CA TYR A 51 -0.01 28.74 8.27
C TYR A 51 1.15 29.74 8.25
N ASP A 52 2.40 29.25 8.37
CA ASP A 52 3.56 30.12 8.34
C ASP A 52 3.93 30.47 6.89
N ALA A 53 4.56 31.65 6.70
CA ALA A 53 5.17 31.97 5.42
C ALA A 53 6.26 30.95 5.08
N LEU A 54 6.38 30.55 3.80
CA LEU A 54 7.31 29.52 3.35
C LEU A 54 8.72 29.60 3.96
N PRO A 55 9.37 30.78 4.10
CA PRO A 55 10.69 30.88 4.71
C PRO A 55 10.75 30.50 6.19
N ARG A 56 9.60 30.48 6.89
CA ARG A 56 9.52 30.11 8.31
C ARG A 56 9.05 28.67 8.53
N ASN A 57 8.55 28.03 7.49
CA ASN A 57 8.11 26.64 7.58
C ASN A 57 9.35 25.74 7.59
N PRO A 58 9.60 24.97 8.66
CA PRO A 58 10.79 24.11 8.76
C PRO A 58 10.80 22.99 7.73
N TYR A 59 9.65 22.69 7.11
CA TYR A 59 9.49 21.62 6.12
C TYR A 59 9.43 22.13 4.68
N ALA A 60 9.48 23.45 4.45
CA ALA A 60 9.33 24.04 3.11
C ALA A 60 10.48 23.72 2.15
N ASN A 61 11.62 23.36 2.68
CA ASN A 61 12.86 23.15 1.91
C ASN A 61 13.30 21.66 1.92
N VAL A 62 12.37 20.72 2.11
CA VAL A 62 12.70 19.31 1.94
C VAL A 62 12.86 19.05 0.45
N PRO A 63 14.05 18.67 -0.04
CA PRO A 63 14.30 18.46 -1.45
C PRO A 63 13.62 17.17 -1.95
N ASP A 64 13.29 17.14 -3.25
CA ASP A 64 12.57 16.00 -3.85
C ASP A 64 13.39 14.70 -3.83
N ASP A 65 14.72 14.78 -3.89
CA ASP A 65 15.63 13.65 -3.79
C ASP A 65 15.68 13.00 -2.39
N PHE A 66 15.04 13.62 -1.41
CA PHE A 66 14.81 13.00 -0.10
C PHE A 66 13.79 11.86 -0.16
N LEU A 67 12.93 11.87 -1.20
CA LEU A 67 12.00 10.77 -1.45
C LEU A 67 12.76 9.55 -1.96
N CYS A 68 12.55 8.41 -1.29
CA CYS A 68 13.22 7.15 -1.64
C CYS A 68 14.76 7.22 -1.64
N CYS A 69 15.35 8.10 -0.82
CA CYS A 69 16.79 8.10 -0.62
C CYS A 69 17.27 6.76 0.00
N ASP A 70 18.55 6.49 -0.07
CA ASP A 70 19.12 5.21 0.36
C ASP A 70 18.80 4.89 1.83
N GLU A 71 18.78 5.89 2.71
CA GLU A 71 18.42 5.72 4.11
C GLU A 71 16.95 5.30 4.28
N HIS A 72 16.03 5.90 3.51
CA HIS A 72 14.62 5.53 3.55
C HIS A 72 14.38 4.14 2.98
N CYS A 73 15.08 3.78 1.91
CA CYS A 73 15.03 2.43 1.33
C CYS A 73 15.55 1.39 2.31
N ALA A 74 16.67 1.66 2.99
CA ALA A 74 17.23 0.78 4.02
C ALA A 74 16.28 0.60 5.21
N LEU A 75 15.68 1.69 5.70
CA LEU A 75 14.70 1.65 6.78
C LEU A 75 13.44 0.85 6.38
N THR A 76 12.97 1.02 5.15
CA THR A 76 11.82 0.28 4.62
C THR A 76 12.11 -1.22 4.55
N LEU A 77 13.30 -1.60 4.08
CA LEU A 77 13.75 -3.00 4.06
C LEU A 77 13.86 -3.58 5.47
N GLU A 78 14.41 -2.82 6.42
CA GLU A 78 14.50 -3.25 7.82
C GLU A 78 13.11 -3.44 8.43
N ALA A 79 12.19 -2.51 8.22
CA ALA A 79 10.81 -2.60 8.70
C ALA A 79 10.08 -3.82 8.09
N ALA A 80 10.20 -4.03 6.78
CA ALA A 80 9.61 -5.17 6.10
C ALA A 80 10.17 -6.50 6.63
N THR A 81 11.48 -6.60 6.81
CA THR A 81 12.14 -7.79 7.35
C THR A 81 11.67 -8.09 8.78
N LYS A 82 11.58 -7.08 9.64
CA LYS A 82 11.14 -7.23 11.03
C LYS A 82 9.63 -7.51 11.15
N SER A 83 8.84 -7.21 10.14
CA SER A 83 7.40 -7.49 10.14
C SER A 83 7.05 -8.95 9.86
N VAL A 84 8.00 -9.72 9.31
CA VAL A 84 7.80 -11.14 9.00
C VAL A 84 7.88 -11.98 10.27
N VAL A 85 6.84 -12.77 10.53
CA VAL A 85 6.76 -13.65 11.71
C VAL A 85 6.89 -15.10 11.27
N LEU A 86 7.91 -15.79 11.79
CA LEU A 86 8.10 -17.22 11.57
C LEU A 86 7.19 -18.02 12.50
N LEU A 87 6.09 -18.54 11.97
CA LEU A 87 5.10 -19.28 12.76
C LEU A 87 5.51 -20.74 13.05
N LYS A 88 6.30 -21.35 12.16
CA LYS A 88 6.72 -22.73 12.24
C LYS A 88 8.00 -22.95 11.42
N ASN A 89 8.96 -23.70 11.95
CA ASN A 89 10.18 -24.06 11.26
C ASN A 89 10.59 -25.47 11.67
N GLU A 90 10.08 -26.49 10.97
CA GLU A 90 10.41 -27.89 11.25
C GLU A 90 11.75 -28.23 10.62
N ASN A 91 12.57 -28.95 11.37
CA ASN A 91 13.90 -29.37 10.97
C ASN A 91 14.86 -28.23 10.57
N ASP A 92 14.63 -27.04 11.12
CA ASP A 92 15.44 -25.85 10.85
C ASP A 92 15.64 -25.54 9.34
N LEU A 93 14.57 -25.77 8.55
CA LEU A 93 14.58 -25.56 7.11
C LEU A 93 14.88 -24.10 6.73
N LEU A 94 14.43 -23.16 7.52
CA LEU A 94 14.67 -21.73 7.32
C LEU A 94 15.65 -21.19 8.38
N PRO A 95 16.46 -20.18 8.04
CA PRO A 95 16.49 -19.45 6.76
C PRO A 95 17.27 -20.20 5.67
N PHE A 96 16.87 -19.99 4.41
CA PHE A 96 17.74 -20.36 3.29
C PHE A 96 18.97 -19.44 3.27
N THR A 97 20.11 -20.00 2.94
CA THR A 97 21.32 -19.20 2.71
C THR A 97 21.34 -18.65 1.28
N LYS A 98 22.17 -17.62 1.03
CA LYS A 98 22.35 -17.07 -0.32
C LYS A 98 22.93 -18.09 -1.31
N ASP A 99 23.64 -19.08 -0.78
CA ASP A 99 24.31 -20.12 -1.56
C ASP A 99 23.46 -21.39 -1.69
N THR A 100 22.19 -21.35 -1.28
CA THR A 100 21.30 -22.50 -1.41
C THR A 100 21.16 -22.93 -2.87
N THR A 101 21.28 -24.23 -3.12
CA THR A 101 21.04 -24.85 -4.42
C THR A 101 19.73 -25.63 -4.47
N GLU A 102 18.93 -25.51 -3.42
CA GLU A 102 17.64 -26.17 -3.30
C GLU A 102 16.66 -25.71 -4.39
N ASN A 103 15.68 -26.56 -4.67
CA ASN A 103 14.56 -26.19 -5.50
C ASN A 103 13.57 -25.38 -4.66
N ILE A 104 13.31 -24.14 -5.06
CA ILE A 104 12.35 -23.27 -4.39
C ILE A 104 11.13 -23.10 -5.27
N ALA A 105 9.95 -23.51 -4.79
CA ALA A 105 8.69 -23.29 -5.45
C ALA A 105 8.05 -21.96 -4.97
N VAL A 106 7.83 -21.03 -5.88
CA VAL A 106 7.12 -19.77 -5.61
C VAL A 106 5.74 -19.86 -6.26
N ILE A 107 4.73 -20.07 -5.42
CA ILE A 107 3.38 -20.45 -5.87
C ILE A 107 2.38 -19.41 -5.40
N GLY A 108 1.51 -18.99 -6.29
CA GLY A 108 0.38 -18.13 -6.00
C GLY A 108 0.23 -16.96 -6.98
N PRO A 109 -0.98 -16.42 -7.11
CA PRO A 109 -1.28 -15.36 -8.08
C PRO A 109 -0.56 -14.04 -7.77
N LEU A 110 -0.12 -13.85 -6.53
CA LEU A 110 0.60 -12.65 -6.08
C LEU A 110 2.12 -12.80 -6.08
N SER A 111 2.64 -13.95 -6.52
CA SER A 111 4.08 -14.27 -6.44
C SER A 111 4.95 -13.32 -7.26
N ASP A 112 4.46 -12.84 -8.41
CA ASP A 112 5.19 -11.95 -9.31
C ASP A 112 4.36 -10.71 -9.68
N VAL A 113 3.56 -10.23 -8.76
CA VAL A 113 2.73 -9.06 -8.96
C VAL A 113 2.92 -8.08 -7.82
N TRP A 114 3.02 -6.81 -8.16
CA TRP A 114 2.88 -5.70 -7.24
C TRP A 114 1.55 -4.99 -7.48
N TYR A 115 0.74 -4.88 -6.45
CA TYR A 115 -0.54 -4.17 -6.54
C TYR A 115 -0.42 -2.78 -5.92
N LYS A 116 -0.82 -1.79 -6.68
CA LYS A 116 -1.01 -0.43 -6.19
C LYS A 116 -2.29 -0.40 -5.36
N ASP A 117 -2.18 -0.01 -4.11
CA ASP A 117 -3.35 0.26 -3.29
C ASP A 117 -3.91 1.67 -3.54
N TRP A 118 -5.05 1.97 -2.92
CA TRP A 118 -5.74 3.25 -3.08
C TRP A 118 -4.90 4.45 -2.62
N TYR A 119 -4.08 4.28 -1.60
CA TYR A 119 -3.30 5.36 -0.96
C TYR A 119 -1.85 5.41 -1.45
N CYS A 120 -1.42 4.44 -2.19
CA CYS A 120 -0.07 4.35 -2.70
C CYS A 120 0.14 5.35 -3.84
N GLY A 121 1.21 6.13 -3.77
CA GLY A 121 1.71 6.92 -4.89
C GLY A 121 2.26 6.03 -6.02
N GLN A 122 2.90 6.62 -7.00
CA GLN A 122 3.64 5.89 -8.02
C GLN A 122 5.06 5.65 -7.50
N PRO A 123 5.46 4.40 -7.20
CA PRO A 123 6.82 4.13 -6.77
C PRO A 123 7.81 4.29 -7.92
N PRO A 124 9.06 4.68 -7.66
CA PRO A 124 10.10 4.77 -8.69
C PRO A 124 10.50 3.39 -9.24
N TYR A 125 10.34 2.34 -8.44
CA TYR A 125 10.55 0.93 -8.82
C TYR A 125 9.68 0.02 -7.96
N THR A 126 9.52 -1.22 -8.39
CA THR A 126 8.80 -2.26 -7.64
C THR A 126 9.65 -3.52 -7.57
N ILE A 127 9.57 -4.22 -6.44
CA ILE A 127 10.20 -5.53 -6.25
C ILE A 127 9.11 -6.52 -5.86
N THR A 128 8.85 -7.49 -6.72
CA THR A 128 7.89 -8.56 -6.44
C THR A 128 8.54 -9.62 -5.53
N PRO A 129 7.75 -10.44 -4.82
CA PRO A 129 8.29 -11.56 -4.04
C PRO A 129 9.20 -12.47 -4.88
N LEU A 130 8.78 -12.83 -6.09
CA LEU A 130 9.58 -13.66 -7.00
C LEU A 130 10.89 -12.98 -7.39
N ALA A 131 10.85 -11.68 -7.73
CA ALA A 131 12.04 -10.92 -8.09
C ALA A 131 13.04 -10.86 -6.93
N GLY A 132 12.58 -10.62 -5.70
CA GLY A 132 13.41 -10.59 -4.50
C GLY A 132 14.05 -11.94 -4.19
N ILE A 133 13.31 -13.06 -4.30
CA ILE A 133 13.85 -14.40 -4.12
C ILE A 133 14.89 -14.71 -5.20
N LYS A 134 14.59 -14.40 -6.46
CA LYS A 134 15.49 -14.63 -7.60
C LYS A 134 16.81 -13.85 -7.46
N ASP A 135 16.75 -12.63 -6.97
CA ASP A 135 17.97 -11.84 -6.74
C ASP A 135 18.80 -12.34 -5.57
N THR A 136 18.16 -12.87 -4.53
CA THR A 136 18.84 -13.35 -3.32
C THR A 136 19.36 -14.78 -3.47
N ALA A 137 18.56 -15.70 -3.99
CA ALA A 137 18.88 -17.13 -4.12
C ALA A 137 19.35 -17.46 -5.54
N LYS A 138 20.48 -16.89 -5.97
CA LYS A 138 20.98 -16.97 -7.37
C LYS A 138 21.35 -18.40 -7.81
N ASN A 139 21.66 -19.27 -6.88
CA ASN A 139 22.05 -20.66 -7.17
C ASN A 139 20.88 -21.64 -7.07
N ALA A 140 19.71 -21.19 -6.60
CA ALA A 140 18.53 -22.03 -6.48
C ALA A 140 17.80 -22.20 -7.82
N THR A 141 17.19 -23.37 -8.00
CA THR A 141 16.25 -23.57 -9.10
C THR A 141 14.87 -23.11 -8.68
N LEU A 142 14.35 -22.07 -9.35
CA LEU A 142 13.02 -21.53 -9.04
C LEU A 142 11.95 -22.16 -9.93
N LEU A 143 10.94 -22.73 -9.30
CA LEU A 143 9.73 -23.23 -9.92
C LEU A 143 8.59 -22.25 -9.62
N THR A 144 7.94 -21.74 -10.65
CA THR A 144 6.91 -20.70 -10.48
C THR A 144 5.60 -21.14 -11.09
N THR A 145 4.52 -20.90 -10.37
CA THR A 145 3.15 -21.05 -10.88
C THR A 145 2.22 -20.13 -10.10
N ASN A 146 1.16 -19.68 -10.73
CA ASN A 146 0.10 -18.94 -10.02
C ASN A 146 -0.82 -19.84 -9.19
N GLY A 147 -0.67 -21.17 -9.27
CA GLY A 147 -1.49 -22.13 -8.53
C GLY A 147 -2.95 -22.23 -9.00
N CYS A 148 -3.29 -21.60 -10.11
CA CYS A 148 -4.63 -21.61 -10.68
C CYS A 148 -4.60 -22.24 -12.06
N ASP A 149 -5.67 -22.95 -12.39
CA ASP A 149 -5.91 -23.40 -13.75
C ASP A 149 -6.15 -22.18 -14.65
N LYS A 150 -5.48 -22.15 -15.79
CA LYS A 150 -5.70 -21.13 -16.81
C LYS A 150 -6.45 -21.76 -17.97
N ILE A 151 -7.53 -21.11 -18.37
CA ILE A 151 -8.29 -21.48 -19.57
C ILE A 151 -8.20 -20.33 -20.56
N GLN A 152 -8.13 -20.67 -21.83
CA GLN A 152 -8.29 -19.71 -22.92
C GLN A 152 -9.59 -20.06 -23.64
N LEU A 153 -10.41 -19.05 -23.88
CA LEU A 153 -11.61 -19.23 -24.70
C LEU A 153 -11.25 -18.96 -26.17
N GLN A 154 -11.44 -19.98 -26.99
CA GLN A 154 -11.15 -19.89 -28.42
C GLN A 154 -12.45 -19.90 -29.23
N TYR A 155 -12.51 -19.03 -30.23
CA TYR A 155 -13.55 -19.03 -31.24
C TYR A 155 -12.92 -19.04 -32.63
N LYS A 156 -13.05 -20.16 -33.36
CA LYS A 156 -12.35 -20.43 -34.63
C LYS A 156 -10.82 -20.31 -34.41
N ASP A 157 -10.16 -19.43 -35.16
CA ASP A 157 -8.71 -19.22 -35.11
C ASP A 157 -8.29 -18.06 -34.17
N SER A 158 -9.26 -17.47 -33.45
CA SER A 158 -9.03 -16.34 -32.55
C SER A 158 -9.35 -16.70 -31.10
N TYR A 159 -8.78 -15.97 -30.17
CA TYR A 159 -9.02 -16.10 -28.73
C TYR A 159 -9.85 -14.92 -28.23
N ILE A 160 -10.57 -15.11 -27.15
CA ILE A 160 -11.30 -14.03 -26.49
C ILE A 160 -10.37 -13.38 -25.45
N GLY A 161 -10.11 -12.12 -25.64
CA GLY A 161 -9.32 -11.28 -24.73
C GLY A 161 -10.07 -10.02 -24.30
N LEU A 162 -9.37 -9.13 -23.62
CA LEU A 162 -9.90 -7.84 -23.17
C LEU A 162 -9.12 -6.70 -23.86
N ASP A 163 -9.81 -5.66 -24.29
CA ASP A 163 -9.22 -4.41 -24.73
C ASP A 163 -8.83 -3.50 -23.55
N GLU A 164 -8.27 -2.33 -23.84
CA GLU A 164 -7.84 -1.32 -22.85
C GLU A 164 -8.98 -0.84 -21.93
N ASN A 165 -10.23 -0.99 -22.36
CA ASN A 165 -11.42 -0.58 -21.61
C ASN A 165 -12.16 -1.76 -20.96
N SER A 166 -11.53 -2.93 -20.90
CA SER A 166 -12.11 -4.19 -20.41
C SER A 166 -13.30 -4.71 -21.25
N GLY A 167 -13.39 -4.27 -22.50
CA GLY A 167 -14.33 -4.82 -23.49
C GLY A 167 -13.84 -6.16 -24.03
N LEU A 168 -14.74 -7.10 -24.30
CA LEU A 168 -14.40 -8.39 -24.90
C LEU A 168 -14.03 -8.20 -26.38
N ILE A 169 -12.86 -8.69 -26.77
CA ILE A 169 -12.39 -8.66 -28.15
C ILE A 169 -11.94 -10.05 -28.62
N LEU A 170 -11.88 -10.24 -29.92
CA LEU A 170 -11.18 -11.36 -30.52
C LEU A 170 -9.73 -10.94 -30.81
N THR A 171 -8.80 -11.72 -30.35
CA THR A 171 -7.36 -11.44 -30.43
C THR A 171 -6.56 -12.70 -30.77
N ASP A 172 -5.27 -12.59 -30.93
CA ASP A 172 -4.38 -13.74 -31.07
C ASP A 172 -4.10 -14.42 -29.72
N LYS A 173 -3.38 -15.53 -29.77
CA LYS A 173 -3.07 -16.32 -28.56
C LYS A 173 -2.22 -15.59 -27.53
N GLU A 174 -1.39 -14.63 -27.96
CA GLU A 174 -0.45 -13.93 -27.08
C GLU A 174 -1.15 -12.86 -26.20
N HIS A 175 -2.30 -12.37 -26.67
CA HIS A 175 -3.06 -11.28 -26.05
C HIS A 175 -4.41 -11.71 -25.46
N ALA A 176 -4.67 -13.03 -25.33
CA ALA A 176 -5.92 -13.59 -24.84
C ALA A 176 -5.92 -13.89 -23.33
#